data_e84f1adee86a7d07bc5b32733ccb9f06
#
_entry.id   e84f1adee86a7d07bc5b32733ccb9f06
#
_cell.length_a   1.000
_cell.length_b   1.000
_cell.length_c   1.000
_cell.angle_alpha   90.00
_cell.angle_beta   90.00
_cell.angle_gamma   90.00
#
_symmetry.space_group_name_H-M   'P 1'
#
loop_
_entity.id
_entity.type
_entity.pdbx_description
1 polymer ?
#
loop_
_entity_poly.entity_id
_entity_poly.type
_entity_poly.pdbx_seq_one_letter_code
_entity_poly.pdbx_strand_id
1 'polypeptide(L)'
;IYFTSGGSEADNQAIVSAAKLGARKGKKHLISTQFEHHAVLHTLAKLEKEGYEVTLLDPHADGVIRVEDVAAAIRPDTALVTIMFANNEIGTVQPIAEIGALCREKGIPFHTDAVQAAGHMPIDVKAMNIDMLSMSGHKFHAPKGVGVLYARRGMVLTNIIEGGAQERGKRAGTENVAGIVAM
;
A
#
# COMPACT_ATOMS: atom_id res chain seq x y z
N ILE A 1 2.16 -0.82 13.29
CA ILE A 1 3.48 -1.04 12.69
C ILE A 1 3.79 -2.52 12.72
N TYR A 2 4.27 -3.03 11.58
CA TYR A 2 4.77 -4.39 11.37
C TYR A 2 6.08 -4.31 10.59
N PHE A 3 7.11 -4.97 11.07
CA PHE A 3 8.39 -5.01 10.37
C PHE A 3 8.38 -6.08 9.28
N THR A 4 8.93 -5.73 8.12
CA THR A 4 9.01 -6.58 6.92
C THR A 4 10.46 -6.64 6.41
N SER A 5 10.72 -7.41 5.38
CA SER A 5 12.05 -7.45 4.74
C SER A 5 12.30 -6.26 3.80
N GLY A 6 11.29 -5.42 3.55
CA GLY A 6 11.38 -4.25 2.66
C GLY A 6 10.02 -3.83 2.13
N GLY A 7 10.00 -2.80 1.29
CA GLY A 7 8.79 -2.24 0.70
C GLY A 7 7.97 -3.26 -0.08
N SER A 8 8.61 -4.09 -0.90
CA SER A 8 7.90 -5.08 -1.72
C SER A 8 7.08 -6.08 -0.89
N GLU A 9 7.61 -6.53 0.25
CA GLU A 9 6.84 -7.39 1.16
C GLU A 9 5.69 -6.61 1.79
N ALA A 10 5.92 -5.37 2.21
CA ALA A 10 4.91 -4.51 2.81
C ALA A 10 3.76 -4.24 1.83
N ASP A 11 4.05 -3.88 0.57
CA ASP A 11 3.05 -3.67 -0.49
C ASP A 11 2.22 -4.93 -0.74
N ASN A 12 2.90 -6.06 -0.93
CA ASN A 12 2.22 -7.34 -1.15
C ASN A 12 1.26 -7.67 -0.01
N GLN A 13 1.72 -7.53 1.24
CA GLN A 13 0.90 -7.84 2.41
C GLN A 13 -0.29 -6.89 2.53
N ALA A 14 -0.10 -5.59 2.30
CA ALA A 14 -1.16 -4.59 2.34
C ALA A 14 -2.26 -4.92 1.31
N ILE A 15 -1.85 -5.07 0.04
CA ILE A 15 -2.76 -5.28 -1.09
C ILE A 15 -3.51 -6.61 -0.95
N VAL A 16 -2.81 -7.70 -0.68
CA VAL A 16 -3.42 -9.03 -0.51
C VAL A 16 -4.38 -9.05 0.69
N SER A 17 -4.03 -8.36 1.78
CA SER A 17 -4.90 -8.29 2.96
C SER A 17 -6.21 -7.57 2.67
N ALA A 18 -6.14 -6.40 2.02
CA ALA A 18 -7.33 -5.63 1.66
C ALA A 18 -8.19 -6.37 0.63
N ALA A 19 -7.59 -6.97 -0.39
CA ALA A 19 -8.27 -7.76 -1.41
C ALA A 19 -9.04 -8.94 -0.78
N LYS A 20 -8.39 -9.74 0.06
CA LYS A 20 -9.02 -10.88 0.74
C LYS A 20 -10.12 -10.45 1.72
N LEU A 21 -9.92 -9.33 2.42
CA LEU A 21 -10.95 -8.78 3.32
C LEU A 21 -12.16 -8.29 2.52
N GLY A 22 -11.94 -7.63 1.39
CA GLY A 22 -12.98 -7.20 0.45
C GLY A 22 -13.77 -8.36 -0.11
N ALA A 23 -13.09 -9.40 -0.58
CA ALA A 23 -13.72 -10.61 -1.16
C ALA A 23 -14.69 -11.30 -0.19
N ARG A 24 -14.39 -11.31 1.13
CA ARG A 24 -15.33 -11.82 2.16
C ARG A 24 -16.64 -11.02 2.24
N LYS A 25 -16.67 -9.82 1.68
CA LYS A 25 -17.82 -8.92 1.61
C LYS A 25 -18.38 -8.81 0.19
N GLY A 26 -17.97 -9.69 -0.74
CA GLY A 26 -18.37 -9.65 -2.14
C GLY A 26 -17.70 -8.54 -2.97
N LYS A 27 -16.66 -7.88 -2.44
CA LYS A 27 -15.94 -6.80 -3.13
C LYS A 27 -14.65 -7.35 -3.72
N LYS A 28 -14.48 -7.23 -5.02
CA LYS A 28 -13.31 -7.76 -5.75
C LYS A 28 -12.68 -6.76 -6.72
N HIS A 29 -13.07 -5.52 -6.70
CA HIS A 29 -12.49 -4.48 -7.53
C HIS A 29 -11.38 -3.72 -6.79
N LEU A 30 -10.25 -3.49 -7.44
CA LEU A 30 -9.08 -2.78 -6.93
C LEU A 30 -8.74 -1.63 -7.87
N ILE A 31 -8.39 -0.47 -7.32
CA ILE A 31 -7.97 0.70 -8.09
C ILE A 31 -6.50 0.99 -7.78
N SER A 32 -5.71 1.21 -8.83
CA SER A 32 -4.30 1.60 -8.73
C SER A 32 -3.91 2.50 -9.91
N THR A 33 -2.61 2.65 -10.15
CA THR A 33 -2.11 3.47 -11.26
C THR A 33 -1.19 2.67 -12.19
N GLN A 34 -1.02 3.13 -13.43
CA GLN A 34 -0.14 2.49 -14.42
C GLN A 34 1.35 2.61 -14.08
N PHE A 35 1.75 3.58 -13.26
CA PHE A 35 3.15 3.92 -12.97
C PHE A 35 3.61 3.54 -11.55
N GLU A 36 2.90 2.62 -10.90
CA GLU A 36 3.31 2.03 -9.62
C GLU A 36 4.61 1.24 -9.72
N HIS A 37 5.28 1.06 -8.59
CA HIS A 37 6.37 0.11 -8.50
C HIS A 37 5.91 -1.32 -8.83
N HIS A 38 6.78 -2.13 -9.43
CA HIS A 38 6.47 -3.51 -9.81
C HIS A 38 5.95 -4.38 -8.64
N ALA A 39 6.33 -4.07 -7.39
CA ALA A 39 5.79 -4.76 -6.21
C ALA A 39 4.26 -4.61 -6.09
N VAL A 40 3.72 -3.47 -6.50
CA VAL A 40 2.27 -3.23 -6.57
C VAL A 40 1.69 -3.86 -7.84
N LEU A 41 2.21 -3.51 -9.02
CA LEU A 41 1.67 -3.97 -10.31
C LEU A 41 1.63 -5.50 -10.43
N HIS A 42 2.71 -6.18 -10.06
CA HIS A 42 2.76 -7.64 -10.16
C HIS A 42 1.84 -8.33 -9.12
N THR A 43 1.66 -7.71 -7.95
CA THR A 43 0.70 -8.19 -6.95
C THR A 43 -0.74 -8.06 -7.47
N LEU A 44 -1.06 -6.93 -8.09
CA LEU A 44 -2.37 -6.72 -8.73
C LEU A 44 -2.61 -7.71 -9.88
N ALA A 45 -1.63 -7.88 -10.78
CA ALA A 45 -1.71 -8.85 -11.87
C ALA A 45 -1.86 -10.31 -11.40
N LYS A 46 -1.29 -10.65 -10.24
CA LYS A 46 -1.55 -11.95 -9.60
C LYS A 46 -2.99 -12.05 -9.13
N LEU A 47 -3.52 -11.01 -8.48
CA LEU A 47 -4.91 -11.00 -8.00
C LEU A 47 -5.92 -11.06 -9.14
N GLU A 48 -5.63 -10.44 -10.31
CA GLU A 48 -6.48 -10.58 -11.51
C GLU A 48 -6.62 -12.06 -11.92
N LYS A 49 -5.52 -12.84 -11.91
CA LYS A 49 -5.56 -14.29 -12.17
C LYS A 49 -6.36 -15.07 -11.12
N GLU A 50 -6.53 -14.50 -9.93
CA GLU A 50 -7.35 -15.05 -8.84
C GLU A 50 -8.82 -14.56 -8.88
N GLY A 51 -9.21 -13.84 -9.96
CA GLY A 51 -10.58 -13.40 -10.21
C GLY A 51 -10.95 -12.07 -9.53
N TYR A 52 -9.97 -11.21 -9.28
CA TYR A 52 -10.20 -9.80 -8.96
C TYR A 52 -10.21 -8.96 -10.24
N GLU A 53 -10.88 -7.82 -10.20
CA GLU A 53 -10.85 -6.82 -11.27
C GLU A 53 -9.95 -5.65 -10.84
N VAL A 54 -9.09 -5.19 -11.75
CA VAL A 54 -8.17 -4.08 -11.48
C VAL A 54 -8.41 -2.95 -12.46
N THR A 55 -8.62 -1.75 -11.96
CA THR A 55 -8.58 -0.51 -12.75
C THR A 55 -7.25 0.18 -12.50
N LEU A 56 -6.47 0.34 -13.56
CA LEU A 56 -5.22 1.12 -13.54
C LEU A 56 -5.47 2.49 -14.17
N LEU A 57 -5.30 3.54 -13.38
CA LEU A 57 -5.45 4.92 -13.82
C LEU A 57 -4.17 5.39 -14.50
N ASP A 58 -4.33 6.11 -15.61
CA ASP A 58 -3.22 6.78 -16.29
C ASP A 58 -2.91 8.12 -15.61
N PRO A 59 -1.63 8.43 -15.35
CA PRO A 59 -1.27 9.77 -14.90
C PRO A 59 -1.51 10.80 -16.02
N HIS A 60 -1.86 12.02 -15.65
CA HIS A 60 -1.92 13.14 -16.57
C HIS A 60 -0.52 13.54 -17.06
N ALA A 61 -0.44 14.46 -18.02
CA ALA A 61 0.82 14.89 -18.65
C ALA A 61 1.87 15.44 -17.65
N ASP A 62 1.42 15.88 -16.47
CA ASP A 62 2.26 16.31 -15.36
C ASP A 62 2.68 15.17 -14.42
N GLY A 63 2.32 13.93 -14.73
CA GLY A 63 2.61 12.75 -13.93
C GLY A 63 1.79 12.64 -12.64
N VAL A 64 0.65 13.33 -12.54
CA VAL A 64 -0.20 13.35 -11.34
C VAL A 64 -1.57 12.75 -11.65
N ILE A 65 -2.06 11.93 -10.72
CA ILE A 65 -3.43 11.40 -10.75
C ILE A 65 -4.40 12.47 -10.20
N ARG A 66 -5.52 12.64 -10.85
CA ARG A 66 -6.58 13.53 -10.34
C ARG A 66 -7.52 12.77 -9.40
N VAL A 67 -7.98 13.45 -8.35
CA VAL A 67 -8.93 12.86 -7.39
C VAL A 67 -10.24 12.49 -8.07
N GLU A 68 -10.62 13.25 -9.08
CA GLU A 68 -11.84 13.04 -9.91
C GLU A 68 -11.76 11.72 -10.68
N ASP A 69 -10.55 11.33 -11.17
CA ASP A 69 -10.37 10.06 -11.88
C ASP A 69 -10.51 8.88 -10.92
N VAL A 70 -9.96 9.02 -9.70
CA VAL A 70 -10.15 8.01 -8.64
C VAL A 70 -11.64 7.91 -8.29
N ALA A 71 -12.33 9.05 -8.13
CA ALA A 71 -13.76 9.07 -7.81
C ALA A 71 -14.61 8.41 -8.89
N ALA A 72 -14.28 8.65 -10.17
CA ALA A 72 -14.99 8.07 -11.31
C ALA A 72 -14.75 6.55 -11.43
N ALA A 73 -13.59 6.06 -10.99
CA ALA A 73 -13.26 4.64 -11.01
C ALA A 73 -13.88 3.84 -9.85
N ILE A 74 -14.33 4.52 -8.77
CA ILE A 74 -14.91 3.85 -7.60
C ILE A 74 -16.24 3.19 -7.98
N ARG A 75 -16.38 1.91 -7.59
CA ARG A 75 -17.57 1.08 -7.81
C ARG A 75 -18.12 0.57 -6.45
N PRO A 76 -19.36 0.08 -6.38
CA PRO A 76 -19.90 -0.52 -5.14
C PRO A 76 -19.09 -1.70 -4.61
N ASP A 77 -18.42 -2.44 -5.50
CA ASP A 77 -17.58 -3.58 -5.19
C ASP A 77 -16.08 -3.24 -5.06
N THR A 78 -15.71 -1.96 -5.01
CA THR A 78 -14.32 -1.55 -4.76
C THR A 78 -13.88 -1.95 -3.35
N ALA A 79 -12.81 -2.74 -3.28
CA ALA A 79 -12.22 -3.29 -2.07
C ALA A 79 -11.00 -2.51 -1.56
N LEU A 80 -10.27 -1.84 -2.47
CA LEU A 80 -9.03 -1.11 -2.16
C LEU A 80 -8.77 -0.04 -3.21
N VAL A 81 -8.26 1.10 -2.76
CA VAL A 81 -7.49 2.05 -3.58
C VAL A 81 -6.04 1.97 -3.12
N THR A 82 -5.10 1.78 -4.05
CA THR A 82 -3.65 1.75 -3.78
C THR A 82 -2.93 2.64 -4.78
N ILE A 83 -2.33 3.72 -4.31
CA ILE A 83 -1.64 4.72 -5.14
C ILE A 83 -0.35 5.13 -4.43
N MET A 84 0.77 5.06 -5.14
CA MET A 84 2.07 5.43 -4.58
C MET A 84 2.12 6.90 -4.15
N PHE A 85 2.87 7.19 -3.10
CA PHE A 85 2.98 8.55 -2.57
C PHE A 85 3.80 9.45 -3.50
N ALA A 86 4.95 8.96 -3.92
CA ALA A 86 5.86 9.63 -4.85
C ALA A 86 6.45 8.62 -5.83
N ASN A 87 6.53 8.98 -7.09
CA ASN A 87 7.03 8.06 -8.11
C ASN A 87 8.56 8.00 -8.11
N ASN A 88 9.09 6.79 -8.19
CA ASN A 88 10.53 6.51 -8.11
C ASN A 88 11.31 6.86 -9.40
N GLU A 89 10.64 7.07 -10.52
CA GLU A 89 11.27 7.35 -11.81
C GLU A 89 11.19 8.83 -12.20
N ILE A 90 10.00 9.42 -12.07
CA ILE A 90 9.74 10.80 -12.50
C ILE A 90 9.64 11.81 -11.34
N GLY A 91 9.61 11.32 -10.09
CA GLY A 91 9.66 12.17 -8.88
C GLY A 91 8.37 12.91 -8.55
N THR A 92 7.28 12.65 -9.26
CA THR A 92 5.99 13.32 -8.99
C THR A 92 5.38 12.83 -7.68
N VAL A 93 4.79 13.76 -6.93
CA VAL A 93 4.08 13.49 -5.68
C VAL A 93 2.59 13.49 -5.95
N GLN A 94 1.89 12.48 -5.43
CA GLN A 94 0.46 12.31 -5.64
C GLN A 94 -0.36 13.04 -4.56
N PRO A 95 -1.63 13.44 -4.85
CA PRO A 95 -2.51 14.14 -3.89
C PRO A 95 -3.07 13.15 -2.85
N ILE A 96 -2.19 12.59 -2.02
CA ILE A 96 -2.48 11.48 -1.10
C ILE A 96 -3.53 11.87 -0.05
N ALA A 97 -3.47 13.10 0.47
CA ALA A 97 -4.42 13.54 1.49
C ALA A 97 -5.84 13.64 0.93
N GLU A 98 -5.99 14.17 -0.28
CA GLU A 98 -7.27 14.33 -0.99
C GLU A 98 -7.83 12.95 -1.40
N ILE A 99 -7.00 12.06 -1.92
CA ILE A 99 -7.39 10.69 -2.24
C ILE A 99 -7.80 9.93 -0.97
N GLY A 100 -7.04 10.08 0.10
CA GLY A 100 -7.37 9.49 1.40
C GLY A 100 -8.69 10.01 1.96
N ALA A 101 -9.00 11.30 1.81
CA ALA A 101 -10.26 11.89 2.22
C ALA A 101 -11.44 11.30 1.41
N LEU A 102 -11.29 11.18 0.10
CA LEU A 102 -12.27 10.52 -0.77
C LEU A 102 -12.51 9.07 -0.36
N CYS A 103 -11.44 8.29 -0.18
CA CYS A 103 -11.53 6.90 0.24
C CYS A 103 -12.22 6.76 1.60
N ARG A 104 -11.93 7.65 2.54
CA ARG A 104 -12.58 7.70 3.86
C ARG A 104 -14.07 7.98 3.75
N GLU A 105 -14.47 8.95 2.91
CA GLU A 105 -15.88 9.27 2.64
C GLU A 105 -16.64 8.06 2.06
N LYS A 106 -16.00 7.34 1.13
CA LYS A 106 -16.60 6.17 0.47
C LYS A 106 -16.48 4.87 1.29
N GLY A 107 -15.80 4.89 2.44
CA GLY A 107 -15.59 3.71 3.28
C GLY A 107 -14.75 2.62 2.60
N ILE A 108 -13.79 3.03 1.75
CA ILE A 108 -12.88 2.15 1.03
C ILE A 108 -11.51 2.23 1.69
N PRO A 109 -10.84 1.11 1.99
CA PRO A 109 -9.46 1.09 2.46
C PRO A 109 -8.51 1.80 1.47
N PHE A 110 -7.61 2.63 2.00
CA PHE A 110 -6.58 3.32 1.23
C PHE A 110 -5.19 2.87 1.64
N HIS A 111 -4.42 2.38 0.68
CA HIS A 111 -3.00 2.06 0.81
C HIS A 111 -2.16 3.00 -0.03
N THR A 112 -0.97 3.33 0.45
CA THR A 112 0.05 4.06 -0.32
C THR A 112 1.41 3.40 -0.17
N ASP A 113 2.08 3.14 -1.29
CA ASP A 113 3.53 2.88 -1.32
C ASP A 113 4.25 4.21 -1.07
N ALA A 114 4.77 4.40 0.14
CA ALA A 114 5.51 5.58 0.55
C ALA A 114 7.03 5.35 0.59
N VAL A 115 7.53 4.33 -0.11
CA VAL A 115 8.94 3.96 -0.11
C VAL A 115 9.83 5.13 -0.54
N GLN A 116 9.38 5.96 -1.48
CA GLN A 116 10.13 7.14 -1.92
C GLN A 116 9.84 8.41 -1.12
N ALA A 117 8.78 8.43 -0.32
CA ALA A 117 8.38 9.62 0.45
C ALA A 117 8.86 9.56 1.91
N ALA A 118 8.90 8.35 2.51
CA ALA A 118 9.31 8.17 3.89
C ALA A 118 10.75 8.66 4.13
N GLY A 119 10.93 9.47 5.17
CA GLY A 119 12.21 10.10 5.47
C GLY A 119 12.54 11.35 4.62
N HIS A 120 11.79 11.63 3.57
CA HIS A 120 12.00 12.77 2.67
C HIS A 120 10.90 13.83 2.76
N MET A 121 9.70 13.41 3.14
CA MET A 121 8.51 14.26 3.21
C MET A 121 7.77 14.06 4.54
N PRO A 122 7.09 15.09 5.06
CA PRO A 122 6.21 14.92 6.21
C PRO A 122 5.03 14.01 5.86
N ILE A 123 4.80 12.98 6.67
CA ILE A 123 3.68 12.06 6.50
C ILE A 123 2.91 11.97 7.82
N ASP A 124 1.66 12.41 7.82
CA ASP A 124 0.72 12.18 8.92
C ASP A 124 -0.39 11.25 8.42
N VAL A 125 -0.27 9.98 8.77
CA VAL A 125 -1.21 8.94 8.35
C VAL A 125 -2.66 9.18 8.80
N LYS A 126 -2.86 9.95 9.89
CA LYS A 126 -4.20 10.29 10.37
C LYS A 126 -4.79 11.45 9.60
N ALA A 127 -4.04 12.54 9.45
CA ALA A 127 -4.45 13.72 8.70
C ALA A 127 -4.70 13.39 7.21
N MET A 128 -3.85 12.53 6.63
CA MET A 128 -3.95 12.07 5.24
C MET A 128 -4.93 10.90 5.04
N ASN A 129 -5.61 10.42 6.09
CA ASN A 129 -6.56 9.31 6.03
C ASN A 129 -5.99 8.02 5.43
N ILE A 130 -4.72 7.73 5.66
CA ILE A 130 -4.06 6.52 5.16
C ILE A 130 -4.39 5.35 6.08
N ASP A 131 -4.90 4.26 5.51
CA ASP A 131 -5.21 3.04 6.25
C ASP A 131 -4.01 2.08 6.32
N MET A 132 -3.23 2.01 5.24
CA MET A 132 -2.00 1.23 5.18
C MET A 132 -0.92 2.00 4.41
N LEU A 133 0.34 1.86 4.84
CA LEU A 133 1.47 2.53 4.21
C LEU A 133 2.69 1.62 4.25
N SER A 134 3.37 1.52 3.12
CA SER A 134 4.60 0.72 2.95
C SER A 134 5.84 1.60 2.95
N MET A 135 6.90 1.14 3.63
CA MET A 135 8.21 1.80 3.64
C MET A 135 9.34 0.78 3.46
N SER A 136 10.48 1.24 2.96
CA SER A 136 11.70 0.44 2.84
C SER A 136 12.89 1.18 3.43
N GLY A 137 13.54 0.60 4.44
CA GLY A 137 14.58 1.27 5.20
C GLY A 137 15.74 1.80 4.37
N HIS A 138 16.18 1.05 3.34
CA HIS A 138 17.31 1.46 2.50
C HIS A 138 17.07 2.74 1.68
N LYS A 139 15.84 3.24 1.62
CA LYS A 139 15.50 4.50 0.94
C LYS A 139 15.69 5.74 1.82
N PHE A 140 15.83 5.55 3.14
CA PHE A 140 16.10 6.63 4.10
C PHE A 140 17.25 6.26 5.06
N HIS A 141 18.34 5.74 4.49
CA HIS A 141 19.65 5.48 5.13
C HIS A 141 19.69 4.32 6.13
N ALA A 142 18.63 3.53 6.26
CA ALA A 142 18.68 2.29 7.05
C ALA A 142 19.30 1.12 6.25
N PRO A 143 19.64 0.00 6.88
CA PRO A 143 20.15 -1.17 6.18
C PRO A 143 19.16 -1.74 5.16
N LYS A 144 19.68 -2.44 4.15
CA LYS A 144 18.86 -3.29 3.26
C LYS A 144 18.28 -4.46 4.06
N GLY A 145 17.15 -4.99 3.60
CA GLY A 145 16.51 -6.15 4.22
C GLY A 145 15.64 -5.81 5.43
N VAL A 146 15.24 -4.56 5.57
CA VAL A 146 14.26 -4.11 6.57
C VAL A 146 13.30 -3.10 5.95
N GLY A 147 12.03 -3.23 6.29
CA GLY A 147 10.96 -2.33 5.89
C GLY A 147 9.84 -2.31 6.91
N VAL A 148 8.81 -1.55 6.63
CA VAL A 148 7.66 -1.38 7.53
C VAL A 148 6.37 -1.39 6.74
N LEU A 149 5.38 -2.08 7.29
CA LEU A 149 3.98 -1.89 6.96
C LEU A 149 3.29 -1.20 8.14
N TYR A 150 2.84 0.04 7.93
CA TYR A 150 1.83 0.63 8.80
C TYR A 150 0.46 0.09 8.42
N ALA A 151 -0.32 -0.30 9.42
CA ALA A 151 -1.73 -0.61 9.25
C ALA A 151 -2.53 0.05 10.37
N ARG A 152 -3.55 0.81 10.02
CA ARG A 152 -4.46 1.45 10.96
C ARG A 152 -5.12 0.40 11.87
N ARG A 153 -5.38 0.76 13.12
CA ARG A 153 -6.11 -0.13 14.04
C ARG A 153 -7.44 -0.56 13.43
N GLY A 154 -7.70 -1.86 13.44
CA GLY A 154 -8.89 -2.47 12.81
C GLY A 154 -8.66 -3.03 11.40
N MET A 155 -7.54 -2.71 10.75
CA MET A 155 -7.16 -3.39 9.51
C MET A 155 -6.75 -4.85 9.82
N VAL A 156 -7.34 -5.77 9.09
CA VAL A 156 -7.05 -7.22 9.24
C VAL A 156 -5.98 -7.60 8.24
N LEU A 157 -4.78 -7.88 8.73
CA LEU A 157 -3.68 -8.35 7.89
C LEU A 157 -3.73 -9.86 7.70
N THR A 158 -3.49 -10.29 6.47
CA THR A 158 -3.28 -11.68 6.07
C THR A 158 -1.79 -11.99 6.08
N ASN A 159 -1.39 -13.14 6.62
CA ASN A 159 -0.02 -13.60 6.48
C ASN A 159 0.26 -13.94 5.02
N ILE A 160 1.40 -13.52 4.52
CA ILE A 160 1.93 -13.90 3.21
C ILE A 160 3.18 -14.76 3.32
N ILE A 161 3.75 -14.84 4.53
CA ILE A 161 4.86 -15.72 4.89
C ILE A 161 4.38 -16.59 6.06
N GLU A 162 4.31 -17.90 5.85
CA GLU A 162 3.90 -18.85 6.88
C GLU A 162 5.07 -19.22 7.80
N GLY A 163 4.81 -19.45 9.08
CA GLY A 163 5.82 -19.83 10.05
C GLY A 163 5.46 -19.47 11.48
N GLY A 164 6.41 -18.95 12.26
CA GLY A 164 6.22 -18.57 13.66
C GLY A 164 5.30 -17.37 13.87
N ALA A 165 5.05 -17.05 15.13
CA ALA A 165 4.09 -16.02 15.53
C ALA A 165 4.70 -14.60 15.68
N GLN A 166 5.82 -14.34 15.05
CA GLN A 166 6.45 -13.02 15.07
C GLN A 166 5.49 -11.94 14.54
N GLU A 167 5.76 -10.69 14.84
CA GLU A 167 4.90 -9.56 14.48
C GLU A 167 3.42 -9.80 14.84
N ARG A 168 3.16 -10.33 16.03
CA ARG A 168 1.81 -10.65 16.53
C ARG A 168 1.06 -11.65 15.63
N GLY A 169 1.81 -12.61 15.05
CA GLY A 169 1.27 -13.61 14.14
C GLY A 169 0.88 -13.06 12.76
N LYS A 170 1.41 -11.90 12.37
CA LYS A 170 1.09 -11.26 11.09
C LYS A 170 2.23 -11.31 10.09
N ARG A 171 3.44 -11.62 10.54
CA ARG A 171 4.59 -11.82 9.66
C ARG A 171 5.57 -12.78 10.33
N ALA A 172 5.67 -13.98 9.81
CA ALA A 172 6.55 -15.00 10.34
C ALA A 172 8.03 -14.73 10.00
N GLY A 173 8.93 -15.32 10.77
CA GLY A 173 10.38 -15.21 10.63
C GLY A 173 11.01 -14.33 11.70
N THR A 174 12.18 -14.73 12.17
CA THR A 174 12.93 -14.01 13.20
C THR A 174 13.15 -12.56 12.80
N GLU A 175 12.91 -11.66 13.73
CA GLU A 175 13.03 -10.22 13.50
C GLU A 175 14.50 -9.83 13.25
N ASN A 176 14.73 -8.99 12.24
CA ASN A 176 16.01 -8.36 11.99
C ASN A 176 16.25 -7.21 12.98
N VAL A 177 16.50 -7.56 14.25
CA VAL A 177 16.62 -6.59 15.34
C VAL A 177 17.66 -5.51 15.03
N ALA A 178 18.82 -5.88 14.49
CA ALA A 178 19.85 -4.92 14.14
C ALA A 178 19.39 -3.92 13.07
N GLY A 179 18.74 -4.40 12.02
CA GLY A 179 18.17 -3.53 10.96
C GLY A 179 17.03 -2.66 11.46
N ILE A 180 16.18 -3.19 12.33
CA ILE A 180 15.05 -2.47 12.93
C ILE A 180 15.56 -1.31 13.82
N VAL A 181 16.55 -1.56 14.65
CA VAL A 181 17.13 -0.55 15.54
C VAL A 181 17.89 0.53 14.76
N ALA A 182 18.49 0.14 13.63
CA ALA A 182 19.23 1.09 12.77
C ALA A 182 18.31 1.90 11.82
N MET A 183 17.02 1.57 11.75
CA MET A 183 16.02 2.26 10.93
C MET A 183 15.32 3.38 11.70
#